data_078e5c6e29b80a5161d71209e60cc9f3
#
_entry.id   078e5c6e29b80a5161d71209e60cc9f3
#
_cell.length_a   1.000
_cell.length_b   1.000
_cell.length_c   1.000
_cell.angle_alpha   90.00
_cell.angle_beta   90.00
_cell.angle_gamma   90.00
#
_symmetry.space_group_name_H-M   'P 1'
#
loop_
_entity.id
_entity.type
_entity.pdbx_description
1 polymer ?
#
loop_
_entity_poly.entity_id
_entity_poly.type
_entity_poly.pdbx_seq_one_letter_code
_entity_poly.pdbx_strand_id
1 'polypeptide(L)'
;ANTPAKITVNETKTKKELRVLQDNAALKSKLKEYAFAKKEFMKVHTASDYEFNAWIVKPADFDPSKKYPVMMTQYSGPNSQQVLDQYGFDWEQYLASNGIIVVCVDGRGTGARGEAFRKCTYLRMGELESRDQVEAAQALGKLPYIDKDRIAIWGWSFGGYNTLMALSTGNGTFKVGIAVAPPTDWKYYDSVYTERFMRTPQENFEGYAATSPLRRVKDLQGKLLLVHGTADDNVHFMQTMEYAEALVQANKQ
;
A
#
# COMPACT_ATOMS: atom_id res chain seq x y z
N ALA A 1 -15.07 0.41 -10.74
CA ALA A 1 -13.63 0.16 -10.93
C ALA A 1 -13.34 -0.61 -12.24
N ASN A 2 -14.25 -1.44 -12.71
CA ASN A 2 -13.99 -2.40 -13.81
C ASN A 2 -14.40 -1.90 -15.21
N THR A 3 -14.84 -0.65 -15.33
CA THR A 3 -15.33 -0.10 -16.61
C THR A 3 -14.71 1.26 -16.87
N PRO A 4 -14.16 1.52 -18.08
CA PRO A 4 -13.67 2.84 -18.45
C PRO A 4 -14.71 3.93 -18.21
N ALA A 5 -14.27 5.09 -17.72
CA ALA A 5 -15.12 6.19 -17.36
C ALA A 5 -15.98 6.67 -18.55
N LYS A 6 -17.20 7.10 -18.27
CA LYS A 6 -18.04 7.91 -19.17
C LYS A 6 -17.98 9.35 -18.68
N ILE A 7 -17.62 10.27 -19.55
CA ILE A 7 -17.52 11.70 -19.24
C ILE A 7 -18.74 12.41 -19.81
N THR A 8 -19.48 13.10 -18.96
CA THR A 8 -20.75 13.74 -19.31
C THR A 8 -20.82 15.16 -18.79
N VAL A 9 -21.62 15.99 -19.45
CA VAL A 9 -22.07 17.27 -18.92
C VAL A 9 -23.46 17.07 -18.35
N ASN A 10 -23.63 17.42 -17.07
CA ASN A 10 -24.90 17.25 -16.38
C ASN A 10 -25.43 18.59 -15.89
N GLU A 11 -26.75 18.73 -15.85
CA GLU A 11 -27.38 19.86 -15.19
C GLU A 11 -27.08 19.86 -13.68
N THR A 12 -26.64 20.98 -13.15
CA THR A 12 -26.16 21.08 -11.78
C THR A 12 -27.22 20.71 -10.74
N LYS A 13 -28.46 21.18 -10.95
CA LYS A 13 -29.57 21.00 -10.00
C LYS A 13 -30.15 19.59 -10.05
N THR A 14 -30.51 19.10 -11.22
CA THR A 14 -31.24 17.83 -11.41
C THR A 14 -30.32 16.63 -11.60
N LYS A 15 -29.04 16.89 -11.85
CA LYS A 15 -28.05 15.87 -12.26
C LYS A 15 -28.37 15.16 -13.58
N LYS A 16 -29.37 15.66 -14.33
CA LYS A 16 -29.74 15.11 -15.65
C LYS A 16 -28.57 15.24 -16.63
N GLU A 17 -28.25 14.15 -17.32
CA GLU A 17 -27.27 14.15 -18.40
C GLU A 17 -27.75 15.00 -19.56
N LEU A 18 -26.99 16.03 -19.92
CA LEU A 18 -27.26 16.92 -21.04
C LEU A 18 -26.49 16.53 -22.30
N ARG A 19 -25.25 16.05 -22.12
CA ARG A 19 -24.39 15.68 -23.24
C ARG A 19 -23.32 14.71 -22.79
N VAL A 20 -23.03 13.70 -23.61
CA VAL A 20 -21.87 12.83 -23.49
C VAL A 20 -20.68 13.51 -24.17
N LEU A 21 -19.57 13.65 -23.47
CA LEU A 21 -18.30 14.14 -24.02
C LEU A 21 -17.45 13.00 -24.52
N GLN A 22 -17.38 11.92 -23.73
CA GLN A 22 -16.63 10.71 -24.07
C GLN A 22 -17.26 9.50 -23.38
N ASP A 23 -17.59 8.47 -24.13
CA ASP A 23 -18.13 7.21 -23.59
C ASP A 23 -17.12 6.08 -23.53
N ASN A 24 -15.93 6.28 -24.12
CA ASN A 24 -14.87 5.29 -24.22
C ASN A 24 -15.31 3.97 -24.91
N ALA A 25 -16.25 4.03 -25.87
CA ALA A 25 -16.80 2.84 -26.54
C ALA A 25 -15.72 2.02 -27.25
N ALA A 26 -14.78 2.66 -27.93
CA ALA A 26 -13.68 1.99 -28.62
C ALA A 26 -12.78 1.22 -27.62
N LEU A 27 -12.41 1.85 -26.50
CA LEU A 27 -11.64 1.21 -25.43
C LEU A 27 -12.41 0.05 -24.81
N LYS A 28 -13.70 0.25 -24.49
CA LYS A 28 -14.56 -0.83 -23.97
C LYS A 28 -14.66 -2.04 -24.91
N SER A 29 -14.70 -1.78 -26.23
CA SER A 29 -14.69 -2.83 -27.23
C SER A 29 -13.36 -3.58 -27.24
N LYS A 30 -12.25 -2.85 -27.25
CA LYS A 30 -10.89 -3.41 -27.23
C LYS A 30 -10.62 -4.27 -26.00
N LEU A 31 -11.08 -3.84 -24.83
CA LEU A 31 -10.92 -4.57 -23.57
C LEU A 31 -11.61 -5.94 -23.57
N LYS A 32 -12.63 -6.16 -24.41
CA LYS A 32 -13.31 -7.47 -24.52
C LYS A 32 -12.45 -8.55 -25.19
N GLU A 33 -11.38 -8.14 -25.87
CA GLU A 33 -10.45 -9.07 -26.52
C GLU A 33 -9.46 -9.69 -25.50
N TYR A 34 -9.46 -9.23 -24.26
CA TYR A 34 -8.53 -9.65 -23.21
C TYR A 34 -9.28 -10.21 -21.99
N ALA A 35 -8.69 -11.20 -21.34
CA ALA A 35 -9.20 -11.80 -20.12
C ALA A 35 -8.73 -11.01 -18.89
N PHE A 36 -9.25 -9.79 -18.68
CA PHE A 36 -8.89 -8.99 -17.52
C PHE A 36 -9.54 -9.51 -16.23
N ALA A 37 -8.72 -9.54 -15.18
CA ALA A 37 -9.17 -9.82 -13.84
C ALA A 37 -10.01 -8.64 -13.29
N LYS A 38 -11.09 -8.95 -12.57
CA LYS A 38 -11.96 -7.94 -11.98
C LYS A 38 -11.44 -7.50 -10.63
N LYS A 39 -11.50 -6.20 -10.37
CA LYS A 39 -11.31 -5.63 -9.04
C LYS A 39 -12.61 -5.80 -8.24
N GLU A 40 -12.53 -6.53 -7.14
CA GLU A 40 -13.65 -6.79 -6.22
C GLU A 40 -13.40 -6.05 -4.91
N PHE A 41 -14.44 -5.38 -4.37
CA PHE A 41 -14.33 -4.72 -3.06
C PHE A 41 -14.70 -5.67 -1.94
N MET A 42 -13.96 -5.59 -0.84
CA MET A 42 -14.19 -6.43 0.32
C MET A 42 -13.85 -5.69 1.62
N LYS A 43 -14.21 -6.32 2.74
CA LYS A 43 -13.79 -5.90 4.08
C LYS A 43 -12.79 -6.90 4.63
N VAL A 44 -11.77 -6.39 5.32
CA VAL A 44 -10.78 -7.21 6.03
C VAL A 44 -10.96 -6.98 7.53
N HIS A 45 -11.36 -8.03 8.25
CA HIS A 45 -11.51 -8.00 9.70
C HIS A 45 -10.22 -8.49 10.35
N THR A 46 -9.61 -7.66 11.19
CA THR A 46 -8.34 -7.96 11.85
C THR A 46 -8.51 -8.49 13.26
N ALA A 47 -7.43 -9.03 13.82
CA ALA A 47 -7.41 -9.54 15.19
C ALA A 47 -7.58 -8.44 16.25
N SER A 48 -7.26 -7.19 15.92
CA SER A 48 -7.47 -6.01 16.77
C SER A 48 -8.88 -5.42 16.67
N ASP A 49 -9.84 -6.18 16.11
CA ASP A 49 -11.25 -5.78 15.95
C ASP A 49 -11.45 -4.55 15.04
N TYR A 50 -10.51 -4.33 14.11
CA TYR A 50 -10.68 -3.33 13.05
C TYR A 50 -11.19 -3.99 11.77
N GLU A 51 -12.13 -3.30 11.12
CA GLU A 51 -12.57 -3.61 9.76
C GLU A 51 -11.99 -2.59 8.80
N PHE A 52 -11.20 -3.04 7.84
CA PHE A 52 -10.60 -2.19 6.80
C PHE A 52 -11.28 -2.37 5.45
N ASN A 53 -11.39 -1.27 4.70
CA ASN A 53 -11.77 -1.32 3.29
C ASN A 53 -10.61 -1.91 2.50
N ALA A 54 -10.95 -2.77 1.54
CA ALA A 54 -9.99 -3.41 0.67
C ALA A 54 -10.55 -3.62 -0.73
N TRP A 55 -9.67 -3.80 -1.70
CA TRP A 55 -10.01 -4.45 -2.96
C TRP A 55 -9.05 -5.62 -3.22
N ILE A 56 -9.55 -6.58 -3.98
CA ILE A 56 -8.82 -7.77 -4.42
C ILE A 56 -8.95 -7.94 -5.93
N VAL A 57 -7.85 -8.32 -6.58
CA VAL A 57 -7.80 -8.76 -7.98
C VAL A 57 -7.30 -10.20 -7.98
N LYS A 58 -8.16 -11.12 -8.42
CA LYS A 58 -7.84 -12.54 -8.55
C LYS A 58 -7.54 -12.88 -10.02
N PRO A 59 -6.72 -13.90 -10.33
CA PRO A 59 -6.54 -14.39 -11.70
C PRO A 59 -7.86 -14.56 -12.43
N ALA A 60 -7.89 -14.32 -13.74
CA ALA A 60 -9.11 -14.46 -14.54
C ALA A 60 -9.64 -15.90 -14.57
N ASP A 61 -8.74 -16.87 -14.42
CA ASP A 61 -8.99 -18.31 -14.30
C ASP A 61 -8.97 -18.81 -12.86
N PHE A 62 -9.33 -17.95 -11.90
CA PHE A 62 -9.31 -18.24 -10.47
C PHE A 62 -10.08 -19.51 -10.11
N ASP A 63 -9.40 -20.43 -9.42
CA ASP A 63 -9.94 -21.67 -8.90
C ASP A 63 -9.91 -21.66 -7.36
N PRO A 64 -11.05 -21.60 -6.68
CA PRO A 64 -11.11 -21.52 -5.21
C PRO A 64 -10.54 -22.75 -4.47
N SER A 65 -10.28 -23.84 -5.17
CA SER A 65 -9.65 -25.03 -4.60
C SER A 65 -8.12 -24.95 -4.54
N LYS A 66 -7.52 -24.00 -5.25
CA LYS A 66 -6.06 -23.76 -5.28
C LYS A 66 -5.64 -22.70 -4.26
N LYS A 67 -4.35 -22.72 -3.92
CA LYS A 67 -3.72 -21.69 -3.10
C LYS A 67 -2.84 -20.79 -3.94
N TYR A 68 -3.03 -19.49 -3.78
CA TYR A 68 -2.35 -18.45 -4.56
C TYR A 68 -1.42 -17.62 -3.69
N PRO A 69 -0.25 -17.22 -4.22
CA PRO A 69 0.56 -16.18 -3.62
C PRO A 69 -0.18 -14.84 -3.67
N VAL A 70 0.14 -13.96 -2.72
CA VAL A 70 -0.46 -12.63 -2.63
C VAL A 70 0.60 -11.55 -2.71
N MET A 71 0.34 -10.51 -3.50
CA MET A 71 1.03 -9.23 -3.44
C MET A 71 0.10 -8.20 -2.82
N MET A 72 0.42 -7.73 -1.62
CA MET A 72 -0.27 -6.57 -1.04
C MET A 72 0.36 -5.29 -1.58
N THR A 73 -0.47 -4.43 -2.18
CA THR A 73 -0.09 -3.09 -2.63
C THR A 73 -0.66 -2.05 -1.69
N GLN A 74 0.11 -1.04 -1.31
CA GLN A 74 -0.35 -0.03 -0.39
C GLN A 74 0.48 1.26 -0.48
N TYR A 75 -0.13 2.37 -0.09
CA TYR A 75 0.56 3.62 0.19
C TYR A 75 0.52 3.94 1.68
N SER A 76 -0.66 3.88 2.30
CA SER A 76 -0.93 4.06 3.73
C SER A 76 -0.62 5.45 4.31
N GLY A 77 -0.09 6.38 3.53
CA GLY A 77 0.28 7.71 4.01
C GLY A 77 -0.92 8.50 4.56
N PRO A 78 -0.68 9.49 5.44
CA PRO A 78 -1.73 10.27 6.07
C PRO A 78 -2.75 10.86 5.08
N ASN A 79 -4.04 10.62 5.35
CA ASN A 79 -5.17 11.09 4.54
C ASN A 79 -5.18 10.58 3.08
N SER A 80 -4.36 9.61 2.72
CA SER A 80 -4.41 8.94 1.42
C SER A 80 -5.62 8.00 1.32
N GLN A 81 -5.96 7.59 0.10
CA GLN A 81 -6.97 6.57 -0.15
C GLN A 81 -6.61 5.82 -1.43
N GLN A 82 -6.42 4.50 -1.31
CA GLN A 82 -6.11 3.61 -2.43
C GLN A 82 -7.28 2.70 -2.79
N VAL A 83 -8.19 2.48 -1.84
CA VAL A 83 -9.40 1.69 -2.08
C VAL A 83 -10.49 2.59 -2.64
N LEU A 84 -10.47 2.74 -3.97
CA LEU A 84 -11.34 3.62 -4.74
C LEU A 84 -12.12 2.85 -5.80
N ASP A 85 -13.41 3.18 -5.97
CA ASP A 85 -14.19 2.73 -7.12
C ASP A 85 -13.86 3.58 -8.37
N GLN A 86 -12.61 3.51 -8.77
CA GLN A 86 -12.08 4.19 -9.93
C GLN A 86 -11.54 3.18 -10.93
N TYR A 87 -11.85 3.37 -12.22
CA TYR A 87 -11.25 2.58 -13.27
C TYR A 87 -9.75 2.90 -13.33
N GLY A 88 -8.98 1.86 -13.24
CA GLY A 88 -7.54 1.89 -13.42
C GLY A 88 -7.09 0.57 -14.03
N PHE A 89 -6.03 0.63 -14.81
CA PHE A 89 -5.39 -0.49 -15.45
C PHE A 89 -3.90 -0.35 -15.21
N ASP A 90 -3.37 -1.20 -14.35
CA ASP A 90 -1.98 -1.12 -13.92
C ASP A 90 -1.38 -2.54 -13.84
N TRP A 91 -0.20 -2.64 -13.27
CA TRP A 91 0.59 -3.85 -13.15
C TRP A 91 -0.08 -4.97 -12.32
N GLU A 92 -1.11 -4.67 -11.54
CA GLU A 92 -1.92 -5.68 -10.85
C GLU A 92 -2.55 -6.68 -11.83
N GLN A 93 -2.87 -6.24 -13.06
CA GLN A 93 -3.38 -7.14 -14.10
C GLN A 93 -2.30 -8.11 -14.60
N TYR A 94 -1.06 -7.63 -14.73
CA TYR A 94 0.09 -8.46 -15.06
C TYR A 94 0.35 -9.52 -13.97
N LEU A 95 0.33 -9.13 -12.71
CA LEU A 95 0.48 -10.05 -11.59
C LEU A 95 -0.63 -11.11 -11.57
N ALA A 96 -1.88 -10.68 -11.75
CA ALA A 96 -3.03 -11.58 -11.78
C ALA A 96 -2.92 -12.59 -12.95
N SER A 97 -2.47 -12.15 -14.14
CA SER A 97 -2.25 -13.04 -15.28
C SER A 97 -1.13 -14.06 -15.06
N ASN A 98 -0.26 -13.81 -14.08
CA ASN A 98 0.79 -14.72 -13.64
C ASN A 98 0.41 -15.53 -12.37
N GLY A 99 -0.87 -15.62 -12.05
CA GLY A 99 -1.37 -16.43 -10.95
C GLY A 99 -1.13 -15.85 -9.56
N ILE A 100 -0.93 -14.53 -9.44
CA ILE A 100 -0.74 -13.84 -8.16
C ILE A 100 -2.00 -13.04 -7.83
N ILE A 101 -2.57 -13.24 -6.67
CA ILE A 101 -3.64 -12.38 -6.15
C ILE A 101 -3.04 -11.05 -5.70
N VAL A 102 -3.68 -9.94 -6.10
CA VAL A 102 -3.28 -8.61 -5.65
C VAL A 102 -4.34 -8.05 -4.71
N VAL A 103 -3.90 -7.52 -3.57
CA VAL A 103 -4.80 -6.95 -2.55
C VAL A 103 -4.31 -5.57 -2.13
N CYS A 104 -5.22 -4.63 -1.98
CA CYS A 104 -4.94 -3.33 -1.36
C CYS A 104 -5.85 -3.13 -0.15
N VAL A 105 -5.28 -2.63 0.94
CA VAL A 105 -6.00 -2.36 2.18
C VAL A 105 -5.69 -0.95 2.66
N ASP A 106 -6.72 -0.14 2.91
CA ASP A 106 -6.60 1.16 3.54
C ASP A 106 -6.76 1.03 5.07
N GLY A 107 -5.63 1.07 5.78
CA GLY A 107 -5.55 1.02 7.23
C GLY A 107 -5.76 2.39 7.90
N ARG A 108 -5.56 2.44 9.21
CA ARG A 108 -5.63 3.66 10.02
C ARG A 108 -4.64 4.71 9.52
N GLY A 109 -5.00 6.00 9.68
CA GLY A 109 -4.25 7.12 9.11
C GLY A 109 -4.76 7.55 7.73
N THR A 110 -5.37 6.64 6.96
CA THR A 110 -5.94 6.96 5.64
C THR A 110 -7.24 7.75 5.74
N GLY A 111 -7.70 8.28 4.59
CA GLY A 111 -8.88 9.15 4.50
C GLY A 111 -10.21 8.40 4.46
N ALA A 112 -11.29 9.19 4.25
CA ALA A 112 -12.66 8.74 3.98
C ALA A 112 -13.37 7.95 5.10
N ARG A 113 -12.82 7.88 6.32
CA ARG A 113 -13.40 7.17 7.47
C ARG A 113 -13.53 8.02 8.73
N GLY A 114 -13.54 9.33 8.56
CA GLY A 114 -13.66 10.28 9.67
C GLY A 114 -12.34 10.68 10.31
N GLU A 115 -12.43 11.67 11.19
CA GLU A 115 -11.26 12.34 11.76
C GLU A 115 -10.49 11.44 12.74
N ALA A 116 -11.17 10.72 13.59
CA ALA A 116 -10.56 9.82 14.56
C ALA A 116 -9.71 8.73 13.89
N PHE A 117 -10.22 8.14 12.80
CA PHE A 117 -9.49 7.14 12.02
C PHE A 117 -8.27 7.74 11.30
N ARG A 118 -8.41 8.96 10.78
CA ARG A 118 -7.36 9.65 10.03
C ARG A 118 -6.23 10.17 10.91
N LYS A 119 -6.54 10.67 12.12
CA LYS A 119 -5.57 11.38 12.98
C LYS A 119 -4.93 10.48 14.06
N CYS A 120 -5.34 9.23 14.18
CA CYS A 120 -4.83 8.35 15.24
C CYS A 120 -3.34 8.02 15.13
N THR A 121 -2.71 8.31 13.99
CA THR A 121 -1.27 8.09 13.73
C THR A 121 -0.41 9.32 14.07
N TYR A 122 -1.02 10.41 14.54
CA TYR A 122 -0.32 11.64 14.90
C TYR A 122 0.76 11.37 15.96
N LEU A 123 1.96 11.92 15.76
CA LEU A 123 3.19 11.74 16.52
C LEU A 123 3.85 10.35 16.42
N ARG A 124 3.20 9.37 15.79
CA ARG A 124 3.70 7.99 15.65
C ARG A 124 3.44 7.44 14.25
N MET A 125 3.66 8.29 13.25
CA MET A 125 3.43 7.98 11.84
C MET A 125 4.23 6.76 11.40
N GLY A 126 3.54 5.73 10.91
CA GLY A 126 4.09 4.45 10.47
C GLY A 126 3.92 3.29 11.46
N GLU A 127 3.59 3.57 12.73
CA GLU A 127 3.39 2.51 13.72
C GLU A 127 2.07 1.76 13.48
N LEU A 128 0.95 2.47 13.41
CA LEU A 128 -0.35 1.86 13.16
C LEU A 128 -0.50 1.44 11.70
N GLU A 129 0.02 2.22 10.77
CA GLU A 129 -0.05 1.94 9.35
C GLU A 129 0.63 0.59 9.00
N SER A 130 1.81 0.32 9.53
CA SER A 130 2.51 -0.95 9.31
C SER A 130 1.84 -2.11 10.02
N ARG A 131 1.39 -1.89 11.26
CA ARG A 131 0.65 -2.88 12.04
C ARG A 131 -0.63 -3.32 11.34
N ASP A 132 -1.38 -2.37 10.79
CA ASP A 132 -2.64 -2.67 10.08
C ASP A 132 -2.40 -3.50 8.82
N GLN A 133 -1.31 -3.26 8.08
CA GLN A 133 -0.94 -4.09 6.93
C GLN A 133 -0.54 -5.51 7.37
N VAL A 134 0.19 -5.65 8.47
CA VAL A 134 0.55 -6.96 9.04
C VAL A 134 -0.71 -7.73 9.47
N GLU A 135 -1.59 -7.10 10.23
CA GLU A 135 -2.84 -7.73 10.70
C GLU A 135 -3.77 -8.09 9.53
N ALA A 136 -3.84 -7.22 8.50
CA ALA A 136 -4.58 -7.50 7.28
C ALA A 136 -4.01 -8.71 6.53
N ALA A 137 -2.68 -8.81 6.39
CA ALA A 137 -2.02 -9.96 5.78
C ALA A 137 -2.33 -11.27 6.53
N GLN A 138 -2.30 -11.22 7.85
CA GLN A 138 -2.65 -12.37 8.71
C GLN A 138 -4.12 -12.77 8.56
N ALA A 139 -5.03 -11.81 8.45
CA ALA A 139 -6.44 -12.07 8.21
C ALA A 139 -6.67 -12.68 6.81
N LEU A 140 -6.04 -12.13 5.78
CA LEU A 140 -6.08 -12.67 4.42
C LEU A 140 -5.53 -14.10 4.36
N GLY A 141 -4.44 -14.39 5.09
CA GLY A 141 -3.84 -15.72 5.15
C GLY A 141 -4.76 -16.82 5.72
N LYS A 142 -5.91 -16.46 6.32
CA LYS A 142 -6.95 -17.41 6.78
C LYS A 142 -7.91 -17.81 5.66
N LEU A 143 -7.92 -17.10 4.53
CA LEU A 143 -8.78 -17.43 3.40
C LEU A 143 -8.28 -18.73 2.72
N PRO A 144 -9.18 -19.67 2.37
CA PRO A 144 -8.80 -21.01 1.92
C PRO A 144 -7.94 -21.03 0.66
N TYR A 145 -8.10 -20.02 -0.19
CA TYR A 145 -7.40 -19.88 -1.47
C TYR A 145 -6.11 -19.04 -1.38
N ILE A 146 -5.72 -18.56 -0.19
CA ILE A 146 -4.46 -17.81 -0.02
C ILE A 146 -3.40 -18.72 0.57
N ASP A 147 -2.21 -18.67 -0.01
CA ASP A 147 -1.01 -19.26 0.56
C ASP A 147 -0.38 -18.26 1.54
N LYS A 148 -0.62 -18.48 2.83
CA LYS A 148 -0.11 -17.61 3.91
C LYS A 148 1.42 -17.55 3.98
N ASP A 149 2.12 -18.53 3.41
CA ASP A 149 3.57 -18.60 3.38
C ASP A 149 4.17 -17.93 2.12
N ARG A 150 3.33 -17.35 1.26
CA ARG A 150 3.71 -16.61 0.06
C ARG A 150 2.98 -15.27 -0.04
N ILE A 151 3.00 -14.48 1.04
CA ILE A 151 2.47 -13.11 1.05
C ILE A 151 3.64 -12.13 0.98
N ALA A 152 3.57 -11.24 -0.01
CA ALA A 152 4.49 -10.14 -0.23
C ALA A 152 3.80 -8.78 -0.04
N ILE A 153 4.58 -7.74 0.20
CA ILE A 153 4.12 -6.35 0.30
C ILE A 153 5.00 -5.44 -0.54
N TRP A 154 4.40 -4.47 -1.21
CA TRP A 154 5.14 -3.42 -1.88
C TRP A 154 4.48 -2.06 -1.71
N GLY A 155 5.31 -1.02 -1.84
CA GLY A 155 4.85 0.34 -1.91
C GLY A 155 5.94 1.31 -2.31
N TRP A 156 5.52 2.50 -2.71
CA TRP A 156 6.39 3.59 -3.15
C TRP A 156 6.29 4.77 -2.17
N SER A 157 7.40 5.50 -1.96
CA SER A 157 7.48 6.66 -1.08
C SER A 157 7.04 6.27 0.35
N PHE A 158 5.98 6.86 0.92
CA PHE A 158 5.42 6.40 2.19
C PHE A 158 5.09 4.91 2.17
N GLY A 159 4.58 4.37 1.06
CA GLY A 159 4.34 2.94 0.92
C GLY A 159 5.62 2.10 0.99
N GLY A 160 6.73 2.61 0.45
CA GLY A 160 8.06 2.00 0.61
C GLY A 160 8.51 2.01 2.06
N TYR A 161 8.39 3.14 2.73
CA TYR A 161 8.63 3.26 4.17
C TYR A 161 7.79 2.27 4.99
N ASN A 162 6.49 2.22 4.71
CA ASN A 162 5.58 1.32 5.42
C ASN A 162 5.87 -0.17 5.14
N THR A 163 6.38 -0.49 3.94
CA THR A 163 6.90 -1.82 3.61
C THR A 163 8.10 -2.19 4.50
N LEU A 164 9.07 -1.27 4.67
CA LEU A 164 10.22 -1.50 5.55
C LEU A 164 9.79 -1.70 7.01
N MET A 165 8.88 -0.86 7.49
CA MET A 165 8.30 -1.00 8.83
C MET A 165 7.58 -2.34 9.00
N ALA A 166 6.75 -2.75 8.05
CA ALA A 166 6.01 -4.02 8.09
C ALA A 166 6.93 -5.25 8.07
N LEU A 167 8.04 -5.21 7.31
CA LEU A 167 9.05 -6.27 7.33
C LEU A 167 9.79 -6.35 8.67
N SER A 168 10.00 -5.21 9.35
CA SER A 168 10.73 -5.15 10.62
C SER A 168 9.85 -5.44 11.84
N THR A 169 8.54 -5.17 11.76
CA THR A 169 7.62 -5.33 12.90
C THR A 169 6.66 -6.52 12.76
N GLY A 170 6.57 -7.11 11.58
CA GLY A 170 5.56 -8.12 11.23
C GLY A 170 5.92 -9.56 11.55
N ASN A 171 7.04 -9.82 12.26
CA ASN A 171 7.47 -11.17 12.69
C ASN A 171 7.42 -12.21 11.54
N GLY A 172 7.91 -11.85 10.35
CA GLY A 172 7.97 -12.74 9.19
C GLY A 172 6.63 -13.03 8.53
N THR A 173 5.60 -12.22 8.78
CA THR A 173 4.30 -12.30 8.08
C THR A 173 4.51 -12.14 6.57
N PHE A 174 5.28 -11.14 6.15
CA PHE A 174 5.66 -10.96 4.76
C PHE A 174 6.95 -11.69 4.43
N LYS A 175 6.94 -12.47 3.34
CA LYS A 175 8.14 -13.21 2.87
C LYS A 175 9.02 -12.39 1.94
N VAL A 176 8.40 -11.41 1.27
CA VAL A 176 9.07 -10.49 0.36
C VAL A 176 8.50 -9.08 0.57
N GLY A 177 9.36 -8.08 0.60
CA GLY A 177 9.00 -6.67 0.52
C GLY A 177 9.69 -5.98 -0.65
N ILE A 178 8.98 -5.10 -1.33
CA ILE A 178 9.54 -4.23 -2.36
C ILE A 178 9.31 -2.79 -1.91
N ALA A 179 10.38 -2.09 -1.57
CA ALA A 179 10.35 -0.72 -1.10
C ALA A 179 10.96 0.21 -2.16
N VAL A 180 10.12 1.08 -2.75
CA VAL A 180 10.55 2.02 -3.79
C VAL A 180 10.63 3.41 -3.20
N ALA A 181 11.80 4.05 -3.32
CA ALA A 181 12.10 5.40 -2.83
C ALA A 181 11.57 5.66 -1.40
N PRO A 182 11.91 4.78 -0.42
CA PRO A 182 11.36 4.88 0.93
C PRO A 182 12.05 5.98 1.74
N PRO A 183 11.32 6.84 2.48
CA PRO A 183 11.89 7.46 3.68
C PRO A 183 12.34 6.36 4.65
N THR A 184 13.52 6.51 5.26
CA THR A 184 14.07 5.53 6.21
C THR A 184 14.22 6.09 7.61
N ASP A 185 14.23 7.41 7.73
CA ASP A 185 14.08 8.13 8.99
C ASP A 185 13.39 9.47 8.70
N TRP A 186 12.33 9.78 9.43
CA TRP A 186 11.55 10.99 9.19
C TRP A 186 12.31 12.30 9.42
N LYS A 187 13.41 12.29 10.15
CA LYS A 187 14.29 13.46 10.30
C LYS A 187 14.97 13.89 9.00
N TYR A 188 15.03 13.01 8.01
CA TYR A 188 15.64 13.27 6.70
C TYR A 188 14.61 13.67 5.63
N TYR A 189 13.34 13.72 5.97
CA TYR A 189 12.32 14.19 5.05
C TYR A 189 11.96 15.65 5.30
N ASP A 190 11.29 16.33 4.35
CA ASP A 190 11.02 17.76 4.46
C ASP A 190 10.17 18.10 5.71
N SER A 191 10.44 19.28 6.29
CA SER A 191 9.81 19.72 7.54
C SER A 191 8.34 20.09 7.36
N VAL A 192 7.97 20.64 6.20
CA VAL A 192 6.56 21.03 5.91
C VAL A 192 5.62 19.82 5.97
N TYR A 193 6.07 18.67 5.45
CA TYR A 193 5.32 17.43 5.55
C TYR A 193 5.47 16.79 6.93
N THR A 194 6.72 16.54 7.35
CA THR A 194 7.02 15.69 8.52
C THR A 194 6.53 16.31 9.82
N GLU A 195 6.84 17.59 10.06
CA GLU A 195 6.51 18.24 11.33
C GLU A 195 5.00 18.45 11.51
N ARG A 196 4.24 18.49 10.43
CA ARG A 196 2.77 18.50 10.47
C ARG A 196 2.20 17.28 11.19
N PHE A 197 2.85 16.12 11.03
CA PHE A 197 2.38 14.84 11.57
C PHE A 197 3.17 14.38 12.80
N MET A 198 4.43 14.79 12.92
CA MET A 198 5.37 14.29 13.93
C MET A 198 5.86 15.37 14.88
N ARG A 199 5.58 16.67 14.66
CA ARG A 199 6.27 17.82 15.25
C ARG A 199 7.77 17.78 14.92
N THR A 200 8.55 18.61 15.64
CA THR A 200 10.01 18.59 15.47
C THR A 200 10.65 17.35 16.13
N PRO A 201 11.83 16.91 15.67
CA PRO A 201 12.55 15.80 16.32
C PRO A 201 12.87 16.06 17.81
N GLN A 202 13.04 17.33 18.20
CA GLN A 202 13.28 17.72 19.58
C GLN A 202 12.04 17.56 20.47
N GLU A 203 10.86 17.89 19.95
CA GLU A 203 9.59 17.76 20.67
C GLU A 203 9.07 16.32 20.74
N ASN A 204 9.47 15.46 19.78
CA ASN A 204 8.94 14.10 19.63
C ASN A 204 10.04 13.08 19.33
N PHE A 205 11.14 13.15 20.06
CA PHE A 205 12.28 12.23 19.85
C PHE A 205 11.88 10.75 19.89
N GLU A 206 11.01 10.37 20.81
CA GLU A 206 10.55 8.98 20.96
C GLU A 206 9.74 8.52 19.74
N GLY A 207 8.85 9.38 19.21
CA GLY A 207 8.07 9.06 18.01
C GLY A 207 8.97 8.82 16.81
N TYR A 208 9.92 9.71 16.55
CA TYR A 208 10.91 9.54 15.47
C TYR A 208 11.74 8.26 15.64
N ALA A 209 12.20 7.99 16.86
CA ALA A 209 12.99 6.78 17.14
C ALA A 209 12.19 5.49 16.94
N ALA A 210 10.95 5.46 17.41
CA ALA A 210 10.08 4.28 17.35
C ALA A 210 9.64 3.94 15.92
N THR A 211 9.55 4.94 15.05
CA THR A 211 9.01 4.78 13.69
C THR A 211 10.08 4.89 12.60
N SER A 212 11.36 4.74 12.95
CA SER A 212 12.48 4.72 12.00
C SER A 212 12.82 3.29 11.58
N PRO A 213 12.59 2.90 10.30
CA PRO A 213 13.08 1.62 9.77
C PRO A 213 14.60 1.49 9.89
N LEU A 214 15.34 2.59 9.73
CA LEU A 214 16.81 2.61 9.85
C LEU A 214 17.27 2.08 11.22
N ARG A 215 16.53 2.36 12.29
CA ARG A 215 16.84 1.86 13.64
C ARG A 215 16.39 0.40 13.88
N ARG A 216 15.60 -0.16 12.94
CA ARG A 216 15.02 -1.49 13.04
C ARG A 216 15.59 -2.51 12.05
N VAL A 217 16.69 -2.19 11.38
CA VAL A 217 17.29 -3.09 10.37
C VAL A 217 17.59 -4.49 10.92
N LYS A 218 17.93 -4.60 12.21
CA LYS A 218 18.19 -5.90 12.86
C LYS A 218 16.95 -6.77 12.94
N ASP A 219 15.78 -6.17 13.02
CA ASP A 219 14.49 -6.86 13.14
C ASP A 219 13.89 -7.25 11.78
N LEU A 220 14.49 -6.76 10.67
CA LEU A 220 14.00 -7.05 9.33
C LEU A 220 13.97 -8.56 9.07
N GLN A 221 12.81 -9.04 8.61
CA GLN A 221 12.59 -10.44 8.23
C GLN A 221 11.99 -10.50 6.81
N GLY A 222 12.31 -11.59 6.09
CA GLY A 222 11.94 -11.75 4.69
C GLY A 222 13.00 -11.19 3.75
N LYS A 223 12.73 -11.30 2.44
CA LYS A 223 13.61 -10.78 1.39
C LYS A 223 13.20 -9.35 1.03
N LEU A 224 14.15 -8.46 0.86
CA LEU A 224 13.90 -7.06 0.49
C LEU A 224 14.46 -6.76 -0.89
N LEU A 225 13.62 -6.17 -1.75
CA LEU A 225 14.06 -5.44 -2.93
C LEU A 225 13.92 -3.94 -2.64
N LEU A 226 15.05 -3.25 -2.65
CA LEU A 226 15.12 -1.80 -2.43
C LEU A 226 15.43 -1.10 -3.75
N VAL A 227 14.58 -0.16 -4.15
CA VAL A 227 14.67 0.56 -5.44
C VAL A 227 14.65 2.05 -5.18
N HIS A 228 15.58 2.81 -5.80
CA HIS A 228 15.61 4.26 -5.66
C HIS A 228 16.31 4.91 -6.84
N GLY A 229 15.79 6.05 -7.29
CA GLY A 229 16.43 6.89 -8.29
C GLY A 229 17.53 7.76 -7.68
N THR A 230 18.71 7.79 -8.28
CA THR A 230 19.85 8.55 -7.74
C THR A 230 19.69 10.07 -7.85
N ALA A 231 18.73 10.54 -8.65
CA ALA A 231 18.40 11.95 -8.83
C ALA A 231 17.04 12.32 -8.18
N ASP A 232 16.58 11.54 -7.21
CA ASP A 232 15.33 11.83 -6.47
C ASP A 232 15.54 13.07 -5.58
N ASP A 233 14.86 14.15 -5.92
CA ASP A 233 14.91 15.44 -5.22
C ASP A 233 13.81 15.60 -4.17
N ASN A 234 12.95 14.61 -4.02
CA ASN A 234 11.89 14.54 -3.01
C ASN A 234 12.31 13.67 -1.82
N VAL A 235 12.42 12.36 -2.04
CA VAL A 235 13.02 11.45 -1.04
C VAL A 235 14.49 11.26 -1.40
N HIS A 236 15.37 12.00 -0.75
CA HIS A 236 16.78 12.02 -1.11
C HIS A 236 17.40 10.61 -1.05
N PHE A 237 18.10 10.24 -2.13
CA PHE A 237 18.74 8.93 -2.30
C PHE A 237 19.65 8.51 -1.12
N MET A 238 20.22 9.49 -0.42
CA MET A 238 20.99 9.29 0.82
C MET A 238 20.25 8.38 1.83
N GLN A 239 18.93 8.52 1.97
CA GLN A 239 18.14 7.69 2.91
C GLN A 239 18.24 6.20 2.60
N THR A 240 18.18 5.83 1.32
CA THR A 240 18.37 4.45 0.87
C THR A 240 19.82 3.99 1.07
N MET A 241 20.80 4.84 0.83
CA MET A 241 22.21 4.50 1.03
C MET A 241 22.53 4.21 2.51
N GLU A 242 22.05 5.06 3.43
CA GLU A 242 22.21 4.82 4.87
C GLU A 242 21.50 3.53 5.32
N TYR A 243 20.32 3.27 4.76
CA TYR A 243 19.59 2.04 5.09
C TYR A 243 20.32 0.79 4.56
N ALA A 244 20.84 0.84 3.34
CA ALA A 244 21.63 -0.25 2.75
C ALA A 244 22.91 -0.52 3.57
N GLU A 245 23.63 0.54 3.95
CA GLU A 245 24.80 0.41 4.84
C GLU A 245 24.42 -0.24 6.18
N ALA A 246 23.33 0.22 6.80
CA ALA A 246 22.86 -0.35 8.06
C ALA A 246 22.48 -1.84 7.92
N LEU A 247 21.90 -2.26 6.79
CA LEU A 247 21.61 -3.66 6.50
C LEU A 247 22.91 -4.48 6.40
N VAL A 248 23.93 -3.98 5.70
CA VAL A 248 25.25 -4.63 5.60
C VAL A 248 25.86 -4.82 6.99
N GLN A 249 25.88 -3.75 7.82
CA GLN A 249 26.40 -3.83 9.18
C GLN A 249 25.61 -4.77 10.10
N ALA A 250 24.31 -4.95 9.82
CA ALA A 250 23.45 -5.89 10.53
C ALA A 250 23.50 -7.31 9.96
N ASN A 251 24.34 -7.58 8.93
CA ASN A 251 24.42 -8.84 8.20
C ASN A 251 23.06 -9.30 7.66
N LYS A 252 22.28 -8.37 7.09
CA LYS A 252 21.01 -8.62 6.42
C LYS A 252 21.20 -8.58 4.90
N GLN A 253 20.45 -9.40 4.18
CA GLN A 253 20.46 -9.49 2.72
C GLN A 253 19.11 -9.06 2.13
#